data_f50ef9056ad74ca8f4e3af44badc7b2a
#
_entry.id   f50ef9056ad74ca8f4e3af44badc7b2a
#
_cell.length_a   1.000
_cell.length_b   1.000
_cell.length_c   1.000
_cell.angle_alpha   90.00
_cell.angle_beta   90.00
_cell.angle_gamma   90.00
#
_symmetry.space_group_name_H-M   'P 1'
#
loop_
_entity.id
_entity.type
_entity.pdbx_description
1 polymer ?
#
loop_
_entity_poly.entity_id
_entity_poly.type
_entity_poly.pdbx_seq_one_letter_code
_entity_poly.pdbx_strand_id
1 'polypeptide(L)'
;MVPDKMNAQKLAYEYIRERMLDGTYKGGMKLVEERLAGEIGVSRTPIREAIKRLEQEGLIKNKHVYNPTAQDLIYIYEIRIALESFAAKRAANYMRTETIIELENTIKKSRNLLLEGQSKKIYNETQHFHDLIINECQNPLMIERLEEAQTIFYLFSLRFDIYNRPHLIDEHEEIYKAIKNKDEQLASDLMAKHLYKDMNFTLEIIARNGQY
;
A
#
# COMPACT_ATOMS: atom_id res chain seq x y z
N MET A 1 1.32 14.93 -33.99
CA MET A 1 0.27 13.94 -33.71
C MET A 1 -0.34 14.29 -32.36
N VAL A 2 -1.59 14.73 -32.30
CA VAL A 2 -2.27 15.02 -31.02
C VAL A 2 -2.56 13.66 -30.38
N PRO A 3 -2.12 13.36 -29.13
CA PRO A 3 -2.44 12.10 -28.49
C PRO A 3 -3.98 11.96 -28.39
N ASP A 4 -4.47 10.75 -28.63
CA ASP A 4 -5.88 10.42 -28.38
C ASP A 4 -6.25 10.86 -26.96
N LYS A 5 -7.43 11.46 -26.80
CA LYS A 5 -7.89 12.07 -25.52
C LYS A 5 -7.79 11.10 -24.34
N MET A 6 -8.06 9.82 -24.56
CA MET A 6 -7.95 8.76 -23.56
C MET A 6 -6.48 8.44 -23.21
N ASN A 7 -5.56 8.56 -24.17
CA ASN A 7 -4.13 8.37 -23.95
C ASN A 7 -3.52 9.55 -23.15
N ALA A 8 -3.97 10.79 -23.43
CA ALA A 8 -3.49 11.97 -22.71
C ALA A 8 -3.92 11.99 -21.22
N GLN A 9 -5.11 11.50 -20.89
CA GLN A 9 -5.57 11.38 -19.50
C GLN A 9 -4.75 10.33 -18.73
N LYS A 10 -4.54 9.17 -19.35
CA LYS A 10 -3.71 8.10 -18.76
C LYS A 10 -2.28 8.57 -18.56
N LEU A 11 -1.68 9.21 -19.55
CA LEU A 11 -0.33 9.77 -19.45
C LEU A 11 -0.22 10.79 -18.33
N ALA A 12 -1.17 11.72 -18.20
CA ALA A 12 -1.18 12.71 -17.13
C ALA A 12 -1.32 12.06 -15.74
N TYR A 13 -2.21 11.07 -15.61
CA TYR A 13 -2.40 10.32 -14.37
C TYR A 13 -1.12 9.58 -13.95
N GLU A 14 -0.53 8.80 -14.85
CA GLU A 14 0.68 8.02 -14.58
C GLU A 14 1.85 8.94 -14.23
N TYR A 15 2.06 10.01 -14.99
CA TYR A 15 3.12 10.98 -14.74
C TYR A 15 3.03 11.63 -13.35
N ILE A 16 1.83 12.10 -12.96
CA ILE A 16 1.63 12.73 -11.64
C ILE A 16 1.83 11.69 -10.53
N ARG A 17 1.23 10.51 -10.69
CA ARG A 17 1.30 9.42 -9.73
C ARG A 17 2.75 8.97 -9.50
N GLU A 18 3.52 8.74 -10.55
CA GLU A 18 4.93 8.35 -10.43
C GLU A 18 5.75 9.37 -9.66
N ARG A 19 5.56 10.68 -9.93
CA ARG A 19 6.28 11.75 -9.23
C ARG A 19 5.86 11.93 -7.78
N MET A 20 4.68 11.50 -7.42
CA MET A 20 4.29 11.40 -6.01
C MET A 20 4.98 10.20 -5.35
N LEU A 21 5.06 9.07 -6.05
CA LEU A 21 5.64 7.83 -5.55
C LEU A 21 7.17 7.87 -5.48
N ASP A 22 7.85 8.61 -6.34
CA ASP A 22 9.29 8.80 -6.29
C ASP A 22 9.75 9.94 -5.34
N GLY A 23 8.77 10.65 -4.74
CA GLY A 23 9.02 11.76 -3.82
C GLY A 23 9.35 13.10 -4.48
N THR A 24 9.32 13.20 -5.81
CA THR A 24 9.49 14.46 -6.55
C THR A 24 8.39 15.45 -6.18
N TYR A 25 7.13 14.97 -6.13
CA TYR A 25 6.01 15.74 -5.63
C TYR A 25 5.75 15.39 -4.16
N LYS A 26 6.30 16.21 -3.27
CA LYS A 26 6.24 16.01 -1.81
C LYS A 26 4.84 16.25 -1.26
N GLY A 27 4.53 15.58 -0.17
CA GLY A 27 3.30 15.82 0.60
C GLY A 27 3.09 17.31 0.90
N GLY A 28 1.89 17.81 0.70
CA GLY A 28 1.51 19.22 0.81
C GLY A 28 1.82 20.09 -0.40
N MET A 29 2.54 19.57 -1.41
CA MET A 29 2.85 20.33 -2.62
C MET A 29 1.58 20.60 -3.44
N LYS A 30 1.37 21.87 -3.84
CA LYS A 30 0.25 22.27 -4.70
C LYS A 30 0.50 21.86 -6.15
N LEU A 31 -0.45 21.17 -6.75
CA LEU A 31 -0.43 20.77 -8.14
C LEU A 31 -1.12 21.86 -8.99
N VAL A 32 -0.34 22.52 -9.85
CA VAL A 32 -0.82 23.61 -10.71
C VAL A 32 -1.05 23.06 -12.10
N GLU A 33 -2.32 23.06 -12.55
CA GLU A 33 -2.72 22.47 -13.84
C GLU A 33 -1.92 23.00 -15.04
N GLU A 34 -1.62 24.31 -15.06
CA GLU A 34 -0.88 24.95 -16.14
C GLU A 34 0.57 24.48 -16.21
N ARG A 35 1.24 24.38 -15.07
CA ARG A 35 2.60 23.86 -14.97
C ARG A 35 2.67 22.41 -15.42
N LEU A 36 1.77 21.56 -14.93
CA LEU A 36 1.69 20.14 -15.29
C LEU A 36 1.40 19.95 -16.79
N ALA A 37 0.51 20.77 -17.37
CA ALA A 37 0.22 20.75 -18.78
C ALA A 37 1.47 21.05 -19.61
N GLY A 38 2.29 22.03 -19.20
CA GLY A 38 3.56 22.35 -19.83
C GLY A 38 4.61 21.25 -19.67
N GLU A 39 4.75 20.66 -18.48
CA GLU A 39 5.71 19.59 -18.21
C GLU A 39 5.41 18.30 -19.02
N ILE A 40 4.13 17.95 -19.17
CA ILE A 40 3.68 16.70 -19.82
C ILE A 40 3.47 16.89 -21.34
N GLY A 41 3.29 18.14 -21.80
CA GLY A 41 3.00 18.42 -23.20
C GLY A 41 1.56 18.11 -23.62
N VAL A 42 0.58 18.25 -22.71
CA VAL A 42 -0.84 18.04 -22.96
C VAL A 42 -1.66 19.28 -22.60
N SER A 43 -2.92 19.34 -23.01
CA SER A 43 -3.84 20.42 -22.60
C SER A 43 -4.23 20.31 -21.12
N ARG A 44 -4.84 21.37 -20.54
CA ARG A 44 -5.26 21.41 -19.13
C ARG A 44 -6.38 20.42 -18.79
N THR A 45 -7.22 20.05 -19.76
CA THR A 45 -8.35 19.15 -19.52
C THR A 45 -7.92 17.76 -19.02
N PRO A 46 -7.01 17.02 -19.70
CA PRO A 46 -6.54 15.72 -19.20
C PRO A 46 -5.83 15.83 -17.85
N ILE A 47 -5.14 16.95 -17.56
CA ILE A 47 -4.53 17.20 -16.23
C ILE A 47 -5.61 17.27 -15.14
N ARG A 48 -6.69 18.02 -15.40
CA ARG A 48 -7.80 18.17 -14.44
C ARG A 48 -8.48 16.84 -14.14
N GLU A 49 -8.70 16.03 -15.17
CA GLU A 49 -9.27 14.69 -15.00
C GLU A 49 -8.33 13.76 -14.24
N ALA A 50 -7.02 13.82 -14.51
CA ALA A 50 -6.03 13.05 -13.77
C ALA A 50 -6.00 13.46 -12.27
N ILE A 51 -5.97 14.76 -11.97
CA ILE A 51 -6.02 15.27 -10.60
C ILE A 51 -7.30 14.81 -9.90
N LYS A 52 -8.46 14.93 -10.56
CA LYS A 52 -9.73 14.49 -10.00
C LYS A 52 -9.74 13.00 -9.66
N ARG A 53 -9.18 12.18 -10.54
CA ARG A 53 -9.03 10.74 -10.27
C ARG A 53 -8.12 10.45 -9.08
N LEU A 54 -6.97 11.13 -8.99
CA LEU A 54 -6.06 11.01 -7.84
C LEU A 54 -6.67 11.57 -6.54
N GLU A 55 -7.58 12.55 -6.63
CA GLU A 55 -8.38 13.00 -5.48
C GLU A 55 -9.39 11.93 -5.03
N GLN A 56 -10.03 11.23 -5.96
CA GLN A 56 -10.92 10.10 -5.66
C GLN A 56 -10.17 8.92 -5.02
N GLU A 57 -8.93 8.69 -5.41
CA GLU A 57 -8.02 7.70 -4.82
C GLU A 57 -7.39 8.16 -3.48
N GLY A 58 -7.72 9.37 -3.00
CA GLY A 58 -7.20 9.90 -1.73
C GLY A 58 -5.75 10.37 -1.77
N LEU A 59 -5.08 10.33 -2.93
CA LEU A 59 -3.68 10.73 -3.12
C LEU A 59 -3.48 12.25 -3.18
N ILE A 60 -4.51 12.97 -3.53
CA ILE A 60 -4.56 14.44 -3.60
C ILE A 60 -5.75 14.92 -2.78
N LYS A 61 -5.55 16.03 -2.05
CA LYS A 61 -6.62 16.71 -1.31
C LYS A 61 -6.57 18.20 -1.61
N ASN A 62 -7.65 18.76 -2.13
CA ASN A 62 -7.73 20.18 -2.50
C ASN A 62 -6.58 20.63 -3.42
N LYS A 63 -6.29 19.84 -4.46
CA LYS A 63 -5.16 20.06 -5.40
C LYS A 63 -3.77 20.07 -4.76
N HIS A 64 -3.61 19.56 -3.57
CA HIS A 64 -2.31 19.33 -2.94
C HIS A 64 -2.06 17.83 -2.82
N VAL A 65 -0.82 17.43 -3.02
CA VAL A 65 -0.37 16.06 -2.72
C VAL A 65 -0.72 15.76 -1.27
N TYR A 66 -1.38 14.65 -1.03
CA TYR A 66 -1.79 14.29 0.31
C TYR A 66 -0.56 14.19 1.23
N ASN A 67 -0.68 14.78 2.41
CA ASN A 67 0.37 14.76 3.43
C ASN A 67 -0.23 14.16 4.71
N PRO A 68 -0.26 12.83 4.80
CA PRO A 68 -0.92 12.16 5.91
C PRO A 68 -0.24 12.46 7.25
N THR A 69 -1.04 12.56 8.29
CA THR A 69 -0.64 12.76 9.70
C THR A 69 -0.47 11.42 10.43
N ALA A 70 0.13 11.41 11.62
CA ALA A 70 0.18 10.23 12.47
C ALA A 70 -1.23 9.69 12.80
N GLN A 71 -2.22 10.60 12.93
CA GLN A 71 -3.61 10.21 13.16
C GLN A 71 -4.23 9.50 11.95
N ASP A 72 -3.94 9.97 10.73
CA ASP A 72 -4.39 9.30 9.51
C ASP A 72 -3.80 7.89 9.40
N LEU A 73 -2.55 7.71 9.82
CA LEU A 73 -1.92 6.39 9.88
C LEU A 73 -2.67 5.45 10.83
N ILE A 74 -3.04 5.93 12.03
CA ILE A 74 -3.83 5.12 12.98
C ILE A 74 -5.14 4.68 12.33
N TYR A 75 -5.89 5.59 11.69
CA TYR A 75 -7.14 5.27 11.00
C TYR A 75 -6.97 4.24 9.89
N ILE A 76 -5.87 4.33 9.12
CA ILE A 76 -5.55 3.35 8.08
C ILE A 76 -5.30 1.97 8.71
N TYR A 77 -4.51 1.89 9.78
CA TYR A 77 -4.26 0.63 10.46
C TYR A 77 -5.52 0.03 11.11
N GLU A 78 -6.40 0.85 11.67
CA GLU A 78 -7.68 0.38 12.21
C GLU A 78 -8.52 -0.30 11.13
N ILE A 79 -8.62 0.29 9.93
CA ILE A 79 -9.29 -0.32 8.77
C ILE A 79 -8.57 -1.60 8.35
N ARG A 80 -7.26 -1.59 8.22
CA ARG A 80 -6.46 -2.76 7.85
C ARG A 80 -6.63 -3.89 8.85
N ILE A 81 -6.52 -3.62 10.14
CA ILE A 81 -6.70 -4.61 11.20
C ILE A 81 -8.08 -5.25 11.11
N ALA A 82 -9.14 -4.46 10.97
CA ALA A 82 -10.50 -4.97 10.88
C ALA A 82 -10.72 -5.85 9.64
N LEU A 83 -10.26 -5.40 8.48
CA LEU A 83 -10.55 -6.07 7.20
C LEU A 83 -9.55 -7.17 6.86
N GLU A 84 -8.24 -6.97 7.09
CA GLU A 84 -7.23 -7.98 6.75
C GLU A 84 -7.25 -9.17 7.71
N SER A 85 -7.59 -8.97 8.99
CA SER A 85 -7.82 -10.11 9.92
C SER A 85 -8.98 -10.98 9.46
N PHE A 86 -10.07 -10.35 9.01
CA PHE A 86 -11.19 -11.08 8.43
C PHE A 86 -10.83 -11.73 7.09
N ALA A 87 -10.02 -11.07 6.25
CA ALA A 87 -9.52 -11.64 5.01
C ALA A 87 -8.64 -12.87 5.28
N ALA A 88 -7.74 -12.83 6.26
CA ALA A 88 -6.91 -13.96 6.67
C ALA A 88 -7.75 -15.14 7.19
N LYS A 89 -8.80 -14.86 7.97
CA LYS A 89 -9.77 -15.87 8.39
C LYS A 89 -10.41 -16.56 7.20
N ARG A 90 -10.88 -15.80 6.21
CA ARG A 90 -11.48 -16.37 5.00
C ARG A 90 -10.47 -17.11 4.15
N ALA A 91 -9.26 -16.59 4.01
CA ALA A 91 -8.18 -17.22 3.25
C ALA A 91 -7.85 -18.61 3.78
N ALA A 92 -7.85 -18.82 5.10
CA ALA A 92 -7.64 -20.15 5.69
C ALA A 92 -8.66 -21.20 5.19
N ASN A 93 -9.90 -20.77 4.88
CA ASN A 93 -10.93 -21.68 4.35
C ASN A 93 -10.90 -21.84 2.84
N TYR A 94 -10.63 -20.76 2.11
CA TYR A 94 -10.97 -20.69 0.68
C TYR A 94 -9.77 -20.47 -0.24
N MET A 95 -8.56 -20.24 0.31
CA MET A 95 -7.37 -19.97 -0.50
C MET A 95 -7.01 -21.18 -1.37
N ARG A 96 -6.81 -20.93 -2.64
CA ARG A 96 -6.41 -21.95 -3.62
C ARG A 96 -4.99 -22.45 -3.35
N THR A 97 -4.73 -23.71 -3.69
CA THR A 97 -3.41 -24.34 -3.48
C THR A 97 -2.28 -23.56 -4.17
N GLU A 98 -2.53 -23.04 -5.37
CA GLU A 98 -1.57 -22.25 -6.12
C GLU A 98 -1.19 -20.97 -5.38
N THR A 99 -2.18 -20.30 -4.78
CA THR A 99 -1.96 -19.06 -4.00
C THR A 99 -1.24 -19.37 -2.67
N ILE A 100 -1.49 -20.51 -2.04
CA ILE A 100 -0.73 -20.96 -0.85
C ILE A 100 0.77 -21.13 -1.20
N ILE A 101 1.09 -21.71 -2.36
CA ILE A 101 2.46 -21.85 -2.83
C ILE A 101 3.08 -20.48 -3.12
N GLU A 102 2.34 -19.57 -3.74
CA GLU A 102 2.81 -18.23 -4.01
C GLU A 102 3.07 -17.45 -2.70
N LEU A 103 2.18 -17.57 -1.72
CA LEU A 103 2.35 -16.99 -0.39
C LEU A 103 3.64 -17.47 0.29
N GLU A 104 3.96 -18.78 0.20
CA GLU A 104 5.23 -19.33 0.69
C GLU A 104 6.44 -18.74 -0.04
N ASN A 105 6.31 -18.51 -1.34
CA ASN A 105 7.40 -17.95 -2.16
C ASN A 105 7.69 -16.48 -1.80
N THR A 106 6.69 -15.67 -1.45
CA THR A 106 6.93 -14.28 -0.99
C THR A 106 7.78 -14.27 0.28
N ILE A 107 7.53 -15.19 1.22
CA ILE A 107 8.30 -15.32 2.47
C ILE A 107 9.75 -15.72 2.17
N LYS A 108 9.96 -16.71 1.31
CA LYS A 108 11.31 -17.18 0.91
C LYS A 108 12.10 -16.05 0.24
N LYS A 109 11.46 -15.32 -0.68
CA LYS A 109 12.07 -14.17 -1.36
C LYS A 109 12.41 -13.05 -0.37
N SER A 110 11.51 -12.72 0.56
CA SER A 110 11.74 -11.71 1.58
C SER A 110 12.95 -12.07 2.47
N ARG A 111 13.13 -13.35 2.84
CA ARG A 111 14.30 -13.82 3.60
C ARG A 111 15.60 -13.66 2.80
N ASN A 112 15.60 -14.00 1.52
CA ASN A 112 16.77 -13.83 0.66
C ASN A 112 17.14 -12.35 0.50
N LEU A 113 16.15 -11.48 0.26
CA LEU A 113 16.35 -10.04 0.15
C LEU A 113 16.87 -9.42 1.45
N LEU A 114 16.47 -9.97 2.62
CA LEU A 114 16.98 -9.55 3.92
C LEU A 114 18.47 -9.88 4.05
N LEU A 115 18.88 -11.08 3.64
CA LEU A 115 20.29 -11.50 3.64
C LEU A 115 21.14 -10.64 2.69
N GLU A 116 20.57 -10.18 1.58
CA GLU A 116 21.20 -9.32 0.60
C GLU A 116 21.18 -7.83 0.98
N GLY A 117 20.52 -7.45 2.08
CA GLY A 117 20.40 -6.04 2.51
C GLY A 117 19.51 -5.18 1.63
N GLN A 118 18.57 -5.78 0.86
CA GLN A 118 17.75 -5.09 -0.14
C GLN A 118 16.39 -4.64 0.45
N SER A 119 16.41 -3.78 1.46
CA SER A 119 15.24 -3.38 2.26
C SER A 119 14.04 -2.89 1.43
N LYS A 120 14.26 -2.07 0.40
CA LYS A 120 13.16 -1.57 -0.46
C LYS A 120 12.45 -2.69 -1.22
N LYS A 121 13.17 -3.74 -1.62
CA LYS A 121 12.55 -4.88 -2.30
C LYS A 121 11.77 -5.77 -1.34
N ILE A 122 12.19 -5.84 -0.08
CA ILE A 122 11.46 -6.56 0.98
C ILE A 122 10.05 -5.97 1.09
N TYR A 123 9.90 -4.65 1.08
CA TYR A 123 8.60 -4.00 1.16
C TYR A 123 7.64 -4.48 0.07
N ASN A 124 8.10 -4.57 -1.19
CA ASN A 124 7.25 -5.04 -2.28
C ASN A 124 6.79 -6.50 -2.08
N GLU A 125 7.67 -7.37 -1.62
CA GLU A 125 7.32 -8.77 -1.33
C GLU A 125 6.38 -8.89 -0.12
N THR A 126 6.54 -8.04 0.90
CA THR A 126 5.65 -8.01 2.05
C THR A 126 4.26 -7.46 1.69
N GLN A 127 4.18 -6.44 0.83
CA GLN A 127 2.89 -5.99 0.32
C GLN A 127 2.22 -7.08 -0.53
N HIS A 128 2.96 -7.74 -1.40
CA HIS A 128 2.43 -8.84 -2.21
C HIS A 128 1.88 -10.00 -1.34
N PHE A 129 2.50 -10.27 -0.18
CA PHE A 129 1.98 -11.23 0.79
C PHE A 129 0.56 -10.83 1.28
N HIS A 130 0.35 -9.57 1.65
CA HIS A 130 -0.96 -9.07 2.05
C HIS A 130 -1.96 -9.10 0.89
N ASP A 131 -1.55 -8.68 -0.30
CA ASP A 131 -2.41 -8.66 -1.49
C ASP A 131 -2.94 -10.04 -1.84
N LEU A 132 -2.12 -11.10 -1.74
CA LEU A 132 -2.55 -12.47 -1.96
C LEU A 132 -3.65 -12.89 -0.99
N ILE A 133 -3.52 -12.55 0.30
CA ILE A 133 -4.52 -12.88 1.33
C ILE A 133 -5.81 -12.09 1.11
N ILE A 134 -5.70 -10.80 0.80
CA ILE A 134 -6.83 -9.90 0.54
C ILE A 134 -7.62 -10.37 -0.68
N ASN A 135 -6.96 -10.70 -1.77
CA ASN A 135 -7.61 -11.12 -3.01
C ASN A 135 -8.34 -12.47 -2.85
N GLU A 136 -7.81 -13.38 -2.03
CA GLU A 136 -8.45 -14.66 -1.75
C GLU A 136 -9.64 -14.56 -0.78
N CYS A 137 -9.91 -13.39 -0.19
CA CYS A 137 -11.09 -13.21 0.66
C CYS A 137 -12.41 -13.22 -0.13
N GLN A 138 -12.37 -13.11 -1.45
CA GLN A 138 -13.51 -13.18 -2.38
C GLN A 138 -14.63 -12.17 -2.06
N ASN A 139 -14.28 -11.02 -1.49
CA ASN A 139 -15.21 -9.94 -1.22
C ASN A 139 -14.74 -8.65 -1.92
N PRO A 140 -15.31 -8.32 -3.10
CA PRO A 140 -14.83 -7.19 -3.90
C PRO A 140 -14.93 -5.84 -3.18
N LEU A 141 -15.91 -5.67 -2.28
CA LEU A 141 -16.04 -4.44 -1.51
C LEU A 141 -14.92 -4.28 -0.47
N MET A 142 -14.49 -5.38 0.15
CA MET A 142 -13.36 -5.36 1.07
C MET A 142 -12.05 -5.08 0.32
N ILE A 143 -11.86 -5.72 -0.83
CA ILE A 143 -10.68 -5.53 -1.68
C ILE A 143 -10.55 -4.06 -2.05
N GLU A 144 -11.61 -3.44 -2.56
CA GLU A 144 -11.64 -2.02 -2.94
C GLU A 144 -11.22 -1.10 -1.77
N ARG A 145 -11.78 -1.32 -0.58
CA ARG A 145 -11.45 -0.50 0.60
C ARG A 145 -10.03 -0.70 1.10
N LEU A 146 -9.51 -1.91 1.02
CA LEU A 146 -8.13 -2.20 1.40
C LEU A 146 -7.12 -1.64 0.39
N GLU A 147 -7.42 -1.67 -0.91
CA GLU A 147 -6.60 -1.03 -1.95
C GLU A 147 -6.47 0.49 -1.71
N GLU A 148 -7.57 1.17 -1.35
CA GLU A 148 -7.55 2.59 -0.98
C GLU A 148 -6.64 2.84 0.23
N ALA A 149 -6.79 2.05 1.30
CA ALA A 149 -5.98 2.16 2.50
C ALA A 149 -4.49 1.88 2.24
N GLN A 150 -4.19 0.84 1.46
CA GLN A 150 -2.81 0.49 1.08
C GLN A 150 -2.14 1.58 0.26
N THR A 151 -2.87 2.21 -0.65
CA THR A 151 -2.33 3.29 -1.48
C THR A 151 -1.86 4.47 -0.61
N ILE A 152 -2.65 4.85 0.39
CA ILE A 152 -2.27 5.91 1.33
C ILE A 152 -1.11 5.44 2.22
N PHE A 153 -1.13 4.20 2.70
CA PHE A 153 -0.04 3.62 3.48
C PHE A 153 1.29 3.58 2.70
N TYR A 154 1.24 3.29 1.41
CA TYR A 154 2.42 3.32 0.55
C TYR A 154 3.08 4.71 0.50
N LEU A 155 2.30 5.79 0.41
CA LEU A 155 2.85 7.15 0.49
C LEU A 155 3.55 7.43 1.83
N PHE A 156 3.01 6.88 2.93
CA PHE A 156 3.68 6.93 4.23
C PHE A 156 5.02 6.20 4.23
N SER A 157 5.03 4.98 3.71
CA SER A 157 6.22 4.13 3.71
C SER A 157 7.38 4.75 2.94
N LEU A 158 7.09 5.42 1.83
CA LEU A 158 8.09 6.16 1.04
C LEU A 158 8.69 7.35 1.81
N ARG A 159 7.88 8.01 2.65
CA ARG A 159 8.32 9.20 3.38
C ARG A 159 9.21 8.86 4.57
N PHE A 160 8.94 7.75 5.26
CA PHE A 160 9.51 7.44 6.56
C PHE A 160 10.51 6.27 6.56
N ASP A 161 10.80 5.68 5.39
CA ASP A 161 11.74 4.53 5.24
C ASP A 161 11.41 3.34 6.17
N ILE A 162 10.13 2.96 6.23
CA ILE A 162 9.56 1.99 7.18
C ILE A 162 9.81 0.53 6.75
N TYR A 163 10.95 0.24 6.13
CA TYR A 163 11.14 -1.05 5.44
C TYR A 163 11.78 -2.16 6.29
N ASN A 164 12.25 -1.86 7.49
CA ASN A 164 13.08 -2.79 8.27
C ASN A 164 12.52 -3.08 9.67
N ARG A 165 11.24 -3.44 9.77
CA ARG A 165 10.72 -3.87 11.07
C ARG A 165 11.28 -5.25 11.46
N PRO A 166 11.90 -5.41 12.65
CA PRO A 166 12.36 -6.69 13.13
C PRO A 166 11.23 -7.73 13.19
N HIS A 167 11.54 -8.99 12.89
CA HIS A 167 10.62 -10.12 12.95
C HIS A 167 9.41 -10.09 11.99
N LEU A 168 9.34 -9.13 11.08
CA LEU A 168 8.25 -9.00 10.11
C LEU A 168 8.03 -10.30 9.32
N ILE A 169 9.11 -10.87 8.78
CA ILE A 169 9.06 -12.08 7.94
C ILE A 169 8.67 -13.30 8.77
N ASP A 170 9.08 -13.38 10.03
CA ASP A 170 8.72 -14.49 10.91
C ASP A 170 7.21 -14.47 11.22
N GLU A 171 6.64 -13.29 11.42
CA GLU A 171 5.21 -13.12 11.62
C GLU A 171 4.40 -13.50 10.36
N HIS A 172 4.87 -13.14 9.18
CA HIS A 172 4.26 -13.59 7.92
C HIS A 172 4.30 -15.12 7.79
N GLU A 173 5.39 -15.76 8.22
CA GLU A 173 5.49 -17.22 8.23
C GLU A 173 4.50 -17.87 9.20
N GLU A 174 4.26 -17.27 10.37
CA GLU A 174 3.23 -17.73 11.32
C GLU A 174 1.82 -17.63 10.71
N ILE A 175 1.48 -16.51 10.08
CA ILE A 175 0.20 -16.31 9.39
C ILE A 175 0.02 -17.33 8.26
N TYR A 176 1.04 -17.50 7.41
CA TYR A 176 1.04 -18.50 6.35
C TYR A 176 0.77 -19.91 6.88
N LYS A 177 1.44 -20.32 7.98
CA LYS A 177 1.23 -21.63 8.60
C LYS A 177 -0.20 -21.82 9.08
N ALA A 178 -0.79 -20.80 9.70
CA ALA A 178 -2.18 -20.84 10.14
C ALA A 178 -3.15 -20.99 8.95
N ILE A 179 -2.94 -20.23 7.87
CA ILE A 179 -3.73 -20.33 6.63
C ILE A 179 -3.59 -21.73 6.02
N LYS A 180 -2.37 -22.23 5.85
CA LYS A 180 -2.09 -23.54 5.27
C LYS A 180 -2.72 -24.69 6.07
N ASN A 181 -2.75 -24.55 7.38
CA ASN A 181 -3.35 -25.52 8.29
C ASN A 181 -4.87 -25.36 8.45
N LYS A 182 -5.49 -24.40 7.75
CA LYS A 182 -6.90 -24.07 7.81
C LYS A 182 -7.38 -23.66 9.21
N ASP A 183 -6.49 -23.09 10.02
CA ASP A 183 -6.83 -22.53 11.33
C ASP A 183 -7.28 -21.08 11.18
N GLU A 184 -8.57 -20.92 10.93
CA GLU A 184 -9.22 -19.64 10.67
C GLU A 184 -9.02 -18.62 11.78
N GLN A 185 -9.20 -19.05 13.02
CA GLN A 185 -9.15 -18.13 14.15
C GLN A 185 -7.71 -17.71 14.40
N LEU A 186 -6.76 -18.63 14.35
CA LEU A 186 -5.35 -18.33 14.51
C LEU A 186 -4.83 -17.41 13.40
N ALA A 187 -5.23 -17.64 12.13
CA ALA A 187 -4.89 -16.77 11.01
C ALA A 187 -5.36 -15.33 11.23
N SER A 188 -6.61 -15.17 11.69
CA SER A 188 -7.19 -13.87 12.03
C SER A 188 -6.43 -13.15 13.15
N ASP A 189 -6.17 -13.86 14.25
CA ASP A 189 -5.53 -13.30 15.45
C ASP A 189 -4.07 -12.91 15.17
N LEU A 190 -3.34 -13.74 14.40
CA LEU A 190 -1.97 -13.46 13.99
C LEU A 190 -1.89 -12.25 13.06
N MET A 191 -2.81 -12.12 12.10
CA MET A 191 -2.87 -10.96 11.22
C MET A 191 -3.16 -9.68 12.00
N ALA A 192 -4.13 -9.70 12.92
CA ALA A 192 -4.42 -8.55 13.78
C ALA A 192 -3.17 -8.14 14.59
N LYS A 193 -2.53 -9.11 15.26
CA LYS A 193 -1.33 -8.88 16.07
C LYS A 193 -0.17 -8.31 15.24
N HIS A 194 0.04 -8.84 14.04
CA HIS A 194 1.03 -8.40 13.09
C HIS A 194 0.83 -6.91 12.73
N LEU A 195 -0.40 -6.54 12.34
CA LEU A 195 -0.72 -5.16 11.95
C LEU A 195 -0.65 -4.17 13.13
N TYR A 196 -1.02 -4.59 14.35
CA TYR A 196 -0.81 -3.77 15.55
C TYR A 196 0.67 -3.48 15.81
N LYS A 197 1.54 -4.48 15.66
CA LYS A 197 2.99 -4.28 15.82
C LYS A 197 3.54 -3.37 14.73
N ASP A 198 3.05 -3.51 13.50
CA ASP A 198 3.43 -2.67 12.36
C ASP A 198 3.05 -1.21 12.60
N MET A 199 1.82 -0.97 13.06
CA MET A 199 1.34 0.37 13.44
C MET A 199 2.23 1.01 14.49
N ASN A 200 2.50 0.30 15.61
CA ASN A 200 3.30 0.82 16.71
C ASN A 200 4.73 1.14 16.26
N PHE A 201 5.36 0.27 15.50
CA PHE A 201 6.68 0.49 14.94
C PHE A 201 6.73 1.73 14.04
N THR A 202 5.73 1.88 13.18
CA THR A 202 5.63 3.03 12.28
C THR A 202 5.44 4.34 13.05
N LEU A 203 4.59 4.35 14.08
CA LEU A 203 4.39 5.51 14.95
C LEU A 203 5.67 5.90 15.72
N GLU A 204 6.45 4.92 16.18
CA GLU A 204 7.75 5.18 16.80
C GLU A 204 8.74 5.84 15.84
N ILE A 205 8.80 5.40 14.59
CA ILE A 205 9.65 6.02 13.56
C ILE A 205 9.24 7.47 13.32
N ILE A 206 7.93 7.72 13.17
CA ILE A 206 7.39 9.08 12.97
C ILE A 206 7.76 9.98 14.16
N ALA A 207 7.60 9.49 15.39
CA ALA A 207 7.94 10.23 16.59
C ALA A 207 9.43 10.59 16.66
N ARG A 208 10.32 9.65 16.32
CA ARG A 208 11.78 9.87 16.30
C ARG A 208 12.22 10.88 15.25
N ASN A 209 11.53 10.93 14.13
CA ASN A 209 11.85 11.87 13.04
C ASN A 209 11.31 13.29 13.27
N GLY A 210 10.69 13.58 14.43
CA GLY A 210 10.25 14.92 14.84
C GLY A 210 9.14 15.52 13.97
N GLN A 211 8.32 14.70 13.36
CA GLN A 211 7.26 15.10 12.44
C GLN A 211 5.89 14.82 13.05
N TYR A 212 5.46 15.69 13.96
CA TYR A 212 4.07 15.87 14.36
C TYR A 212 3.46 17.07 13.66
#